data_7fb1f069318755506980d93d2ed53fb4
#
_entry.id   7fb1f069318755506980d93d2ed53fb4
#
_cell.length_a   1.000
_cell.length_b   1.000
_cell.length_c   1.000
_cell.angle_alpha   90.00
_cell.angle_beta   90.00
_cell.angle_gamma   90.00
#
_symmetry.space_group_name_H-M   'P 1'
#
loop_
_entity.id
_entity.type
_entity.pdbx_description
1 polymer ?
#
loop_
_entity_poly.entity_id
_entity_poly.type
_entity_poly.pdbx_seq_one_letter_code
_entity_poly.pdbx_strand_id
1 'polypeptide(L)'
;ALVLMTGSWPPMVVIESGSMMHEDDGSLGAIDPGDLVLVMSTDKRSIITYAEATQSGNSMEGYESHGMPGDVIIYSKNGGSDTPVIHRAILRAEAHTTESPEDRSSGACTNGTWDPISLDSDGEAGTCVLTWTVPGTNVYNVDNITVELDYICHSGINLRIENWDPGHAGYLTTGDNPVTNGCNYDQKGVHYGGLADENGNAVMPVRDDWLIGVAGAEIPWVGSVKLALSSNSEQVPGASWTKLFVSAIVILAIPALWERIARKTMASSPEVVQAEKEHAARIREEE
;
A
#
# COMPACT_ATOMS: atom_id res chain seq x y z
N ALA A 1 10.36 19.27 -3.84
CA ALA A 1 10.20 18.83 -2.44
C ALA A 1 9.62 17.40 -2.36
N LEU A 2 8.43 17.11 -2.93
CA LEU A 2 7.79 15.78 -2.83
C LEU A 2 8.67 14.63 -3.32
N VAL A 3 9.27 14.72 -4.51
CA VAL A 3 10.17 13.70 -5.05
C VAL A 3 11.37 13.43 -4.13
N LEU A 4 11.90 14.46 -3.46
CA LEU A 4 12.98 14.29 -2.49
C LEU A 4 12.50 13.57 -1.22
N MET A 5 11.25 13.78 -0.82
CA MET A 5 10.66 13.09 0.33
C MET A 5 10.34 11.63 0.01
N THR A 6 9.67 11.40 -1.10
CA THR A 6 9.19 10.06 -1.49
C THR A 6 10.28 9.20 -2.12
N GLY A 7 11.22 9.80 -2.84
CA GLY A 7 12.24 9.08 -3.62
C GLY A 7 11.68 8.47 -4.91
N SER A 8 10.40 8.67 -5.22
CA SER A 8 9.70 8.06 -6.35
C SER A 8 9.26 9.10 -7.38
N TRP A 9 9.11 8.66 -8.63
CA TRP A 9 8.49 9.42 -9.71
C TRP A 9 7.51 8.52 -10.48
N PRO A 10 6.21 8.89 -10.59
CA PRO A 10 5.57 10.04 -9.93
C PRO A 10 5.52 9.90 -8.40
N PRO A 11 5.58 11.00 -7.63
CA PRO A 11 5.55 10.96 -6.17
C PRO A 11 4.15 10.70 -5.60
N MET A 12 3.11 10.77 -6.42
CA MET A 12 1.71 10.57 -6.06
C MET A 12 0.95 9.92 -7.19
N VAL A 13 -0.04 9.10 -6.83
CA VAL A 13 -1.00 8.48 -7.76
C VAL A 13 -2.42 8.75 -7.30
N VAL A 14 -3.35 8.84 -8.26
CA VAL A 14 -4.79 8.91 -7.99
C VAL A 14 -5.37 7.51 -8.08
N ILE A 15 -6.16 7.13 -7.10
CA ILE A 15 -6.81 5.82 -7.04
C ILE A 15 -8.06 5.83 -7.90
N GLU A 16 -8.15 4.87 -8.81
CA GLU A 16 -9.24 4.75 -9.79
C GLU A 16 -10.18 3.57 -9.55
N SER A 17 -9.77 2.60 -8.70
CA SER A 17 -10.56 1.38 -8.43
C SER A 17 -10.91 1.23 -6.96
N GLY A 18 -12.01 0.52 -6.68
CA GLY A 18 -12.46 0.23 -5.31
C GLY A 18 -11.88 -1.05 -4.70
N SER A 19 -10.82 -1.64 -5.26
CA SER A 19 -10.26 -2.91 -4.79
C SER A 19 -9.66 -2.85 -3.38
N MET A 20 -9.38 -1.64 -2.88
CA MET A 20 -8.80 -1.40 -1.56
C MET A 20 -9.80 -0.81 -0.55
N MET A 21 -11.06 -0.63 -0.94
CA MET A 21 -12.10 -0.09 -0.07
C MET A 21 -12.43 -1.06 1.06
N HIS A 22 -12.59 -0.56 2.28
CA HIS A 22 -13.08 -1.33 3.41
C HIS A 22 -14.60 -1.23 3.55
N GLU A 23 -15.20 -0.11 3.10
CA GLU A 23 -16.62 0.20 3.19
C GLU A 23 -17.13 0.81 1.87
N ASP A 24 -18.39 0.57 1.51
CA ASP A 24 -19.00 1.05 0.26
C ASP A 24 -18.98 2.57 0.09
N ASP A 25 -19.04 3.31 1.20
CA ASP A 25 -19.05 4.79 1.22
C ASP A 25 -17.65 5.42 1.31
N GLY A 26 -16.60 4.59 1.34
CA GLY A 26 -15.23 4.99 1.60
C GLY A 26 -14.99 5.44 3.05
N SER A 27 -13.80 5.20 3.56
CA SER A 27 -13.41 5.51 4.94
C SER A 27 -12.05 6.21 5.01
N LEU A 28 -11.88 7.08 5.99
CA LEU A 28 -10.58 7.68 6.28
C LEU A 28 -9.61 6.60 6.79
N GLY A 29 -8.43 6.55 6.19
CA GLY A 29 -7.42 5.57 6.54
C GLY A 29 -7.49 4.29 5.71
N ALA A 30 -8.47 4.13 4.81
CA ALA A 30 -8.49 3.14 3.74
C ALA A 30 -8.20 3.84 2.39
N ILE A 31 -7.79 3.08 1.41
CA ILE A 31 -7.51 3.62 0.07
C ILE A 31 -8.77 3.53 -0.78
N ASP A 32 -9.39 4.67 -1.06
CA ASP A 32 -10.65 4.77 -1.77
C ASP A 32 -10.50 5.39 -3.17
N PRO A 33 -11.41 5.08 -4.13
CA PRO A 33 -11.43 5.78 -5.41
C PRO A 33 -11.59 7.29 -5.23
N GLY A 34 -10.70 8.05 -5.84
CA GLY A 34 -10.62 9.49 -5.68
C GLY A 34 -9.61 9.98 -4.65
N ASP A 35 -8.94 9.09 -3.95
CA ASP A 35 -7.82 9.48 -3.09
C ASP A 35 -6.55 9.74 -3.89
N LEU A 36 -5.70 10.58 -3.31
CA LEU A 36 -4.37 10.86 -3.82
C LEU A 36 -3.35 10.26 -2.84
N VAL A 37 -2.66 9.23 -3.27
CA VAL A 37 -1.73 8.46 -2.43
C VAL A 37 -0.28 8.82 -2.76
N LEU A 38 0.54 9.07 -1.72
CA LEU A 38 1.98 9.25 -1.87
C LEU A 38 2.64 7.91 -2.20
N VAL A 39 3.58 7.91 -3.15
CA VAL A 39 4.34 6.73 -3.56
C VAL A 39 5.74 6.82 -2.95
N MET A 40 6.02 5.97 -1.97
CA MET A 40 7.33 5.90 -1.32
C MET A 40 8.23 4.89 -2.04
N SER A 41 9.45 5.31 -2.38
CA SER A 41 10.44 4.38 -2.96
C SER A 41 10.80 3.27 -1.98
N THR A 42 11.00 2.06 -2.49
CA THR A 42 11.49 0.91 -1.72
C THR A 42 12.90 1.10 -1.17
N ASP A 43 13.69 2.01 -1.76
CA ASP A 43 15.00 2.41 -1.22
C ASP A 43 14.88 3.17 0.12
N LYS A 44 13.73 3.78 0.37
CA LYS A 44 13.47 4.58 1.58
C LYS A 44 12.59 3.87 2.61
N ARG A 45 11.86 2.86 2.18
CA ARG A 45 10.92 2.16 3.03
C ARG A 45 10.89 0.67 2.66
N SER A 46 11.27 -0.16 3.62
CA SER A 46 11.11 -1.61 3.49
C SER A 46 9.64 -1.98 3.50
N ILE A 47 9.28 -2.99 2.73
CA ILE A 47 7.93 -3.53 2.69
C ILE A 47 7.76 -4.50 3.86
N ILE A 48 6.73 -4.29 4.66
CA ILE A 48 6.31 -5.18 5.74
C ILE A 48 5.06 -5.90 5.25
N THR A 49 5.11 -7.21 5.15
CA THR A 49 3.96 -8.01 4.69
C THR A 49 2.91 -8.18 5.78
N TYR A 50 1.70 -8.53 5.40
CA TYR A 50 0.63 -8.88 6.33
C TYR A 50 1.06 -10.04 7.25
N ALA A 51 1.71 -11.07 6.69
CA ALA A 51 2.21 -12.21 7.44
C ALA A 51 3.20 -11.79 8.54
N GLU A 52 4.15 -10.90 8.24
CA GLU A 52 5.12 -10.38 9.22
C GLU A 52 4.44 -9.52 10.30
N ALA A 53 3.48 -8.68 9.89
CA ALA A 53 2.77 -7.77 10.79
C ALA A 53 1.82 -8.50 11.76
N THR A 54 1.36 -9.70 11.41
CA THR A 54 0.42 -10.49 12.24
C THR A 54 1.08 -11.64 12.99
N GLN A 55 2.34 -11.99 12.68
CA GLN A 55 3.06 -13.04 13.35
C GLN A 55 3.41 -12.65 14.78
N SER A 56 2.92 -13.43 15.75
CA SER A 56 3.26 -13.21 17.16
C SER A 56 4.75 -13.38 17.42
N GLY A 57 5.33 -12.38 18.10
CA GLY A 57 6.77 -12.33 18.41
C GLY A 57 7.66 -11.83 17.26
N ASN A 58 7.11 -11.47 16.13
CA ASN A 58 7.84 -10.76 15.06
C ASN A 58 8.11 -9.31 15.48
N SER A 59 9.25 -8.74 15.07
CA SER A 59 9.60 -7.34 15.35
C SER A 59 8.62 -6.33 14.74
N MET A 60 7.86 -6.74 13.73
CA MET A 60 6.83 -5.95 13.03
C MET A 60 5.41 -6.28 13.49
N GLU A 61 5.24 -7.11 14.53
CA GLU A 61 3.92 -7.45 15.08
C GLU A 61 3.13 -6.19 15.44
N GLY A 62 1.88 -6.10 14.96
CA GLY A 62 0.99 -4.96 15.17
C GLY A 62 1.24 -3.77 14.26
N TYR A 63 2.15 -3.87 13.28
CA TYR A 63 2.32 -2.82 12.28
C TYR A 63 1.09 -2.76 11.35
N GLU A 64 0.53 -1.56 11.17
CA GLU A 64 -0.63 -1.31 10.32
C GLU A 64 -0.36 -0.17 9.32
N SER A 65 -0.93 -0.31 8.14
CA SER A 65 -0.95 0.70 7.08
C SER A 65 -2.30 0.68 6.38
N HIS A 66 -2.90 1.84 6.18
CA HIS A 66 -4.22 1.96 5.56
C HIS A 66 -5.29 1.06 6.22
N GLY A 67 -5.34 1.10 7.57
CA GLY A 67 -6.39 0.46 8.37
C GLY A 67 -6.28 -1.06 8.53
N MET A 68 -5.22 -1.70 8.00
CA MET A 68 -4.99 -3.14 8.14
C MET A 68 -3.50 -3.46 8.32
N PRO A 69 -3.15 -4.64 8.87
CA PRO A 69 -1.76 -5.07 9.01
C PRO A 69 -1.02 -5.15 7.67
N GLY A 70 0.28 -4.79 7.69
CA GLY A 70 1.17 -4.84 6.54
C GLY A 70 1.03 -3.66 5.59
N ASP A 71 1.95 -3.58 4.63
CA ASP A 71 2.02 -2.49 3.65
C ASP A 71 1.17 -2.75 2.40
N VAL A 72 0.72 -1.66 1.78
CA VAL A 72 0.13 -1.65 0.45
C VAL A 72 1.21 -1.27 -0.56
N ILE A 73 1.37 -2.07 -1.60
CA ILE A 73 2.37 -1.86 -2.65
C ILE A 73 1.74 -1.47 -3.99
N ILE A 74 2.49 -0.71 -4.76
CA ILE A 74 2.13 -0.32 -6.12
C ILE A 74 3.10 -1.00 -7.06
N TYR A 75 2.58 -1.77 -8.02
CA TYR A 75 3.40 -2.58 -8.89
C TYR A 75 2.87 -2.70 -10.32
N SER A 76 3.77 -2.98 -11.26
CA SER A 76 3.43 -3.32 -12.65
C SER A 76 3.16 -4.83 -12.76
N LYS A 77 2.04 -5.22 -13.34
CA LYS A 77 1.70 -6.63 -13.60
C LYS A 77 2.74 -7.25 -14.53
N ASN A 78 3.41 -8.30 -14.08
CA ASN A 78 4.47 -9.01 -14.83
C ASN A 78 5.57 -8.07 -15.42
N GLY A 79 5.81 -6.90 -14.77
CA GLY A 79 6.74 -5.89 -15.27
C GLY A 79 6.29 -5.18 -16.56
N GLY A 80 5.02 -5.30 -16.93
CA GLY A 80 4.43 -4.67 -18.10
C GLY A 80 4.20 -3.17 -17.94
N SER A 81 3.62 -2.54 -18.96
CA SER A 81 3.34 -1.11 -19.02
C SER A 81 1.88 -0.74 -18.85
N ASP A 82 1.03 -1.71 -18.57
CA ASP A 82 -0.38 -1.50 -18.27
C ASP A 82 -0.61 -0.74 -16.95
N THR A 83 -1.86 -0.39 -16.67
CA THR A 83 -2.21 0.32 -15.44
C THR A 83 -1.69 -0.44 -14.21
N PRO A 84 -0.84 0.20 -13.38
CA PRO A 84 -0.33 -0.41 -12.16
C PRO A 84 -1.45 -0.84 -11.20
N VAL A 85 -1.16 -1.87 -10.43
CA VAL A 85 -2.02 -2.36 -9.35
C VAL A 85 -1.56 -1.75 -8.03
N ILE A 86 -2.52 -1.41 -7.16
CA ILE A 86 -2.30 -1.01 -5.79
C ILE A 86 -3.01 -1.99 -4.87
N HIS A 87 -2.26 -2.90 -4.25
CA HIS A 87 -2.80 -3.96 -3.41
C HIS A 87 -1.89 -4.22 -2.19
N ARG A 88 -2.44 -4.89 -1.19
CA ARG A 88 -1.71 -5.23 0.03
C ARG A 88 -0.74 -6.36 -0.20
N ALA A 89 0.49 -6.21 0.32
CA ALA A 89 1.50 -7.26 0.35
C ALA A 89 1.14 -8.28 1.44
N ILE A 90 0.63 -9.44 1.04
CA ILE A 90 0.18 -10.47 1.97
C ILE A 90 1.34 -11.26 2.55
N LEU A 91 2.21 -11.75 1.69
CA LEU A 91 3.44 -12.45 2.06
C LEU A 91 4.50 -12.26 0.98
N ARG A 92 5.74 -12.60 1.32
CA ARG A 92 6.85 -12.70 0.36
C ARG A 92 7.30 -14.15 0.29
N ALA A 93 7.35 -14.71 -0.91
CA ALA A 93 8.03 -15.97 -1.15
C ALA A 93 9.51 -15.69 -1.40
N GLU A 94 10.37 -16.22 -0.55
CA GLU A 94 11.82 -16.16 -0.70
C GLU A 94 12.32 -17.50 -1.25
N ALA A 95 13.06 -17.44 -2.36
CA ALA A 95 13.61 -18.59 -3.01
C ALA A 95 14.96 -18.98 -2.37
N HIS A 96 15.10 -20.24 -2.03
CA HIS A 96 16.36 -20.84 -1.64
C HIS A 96 16.71 -21.94 -2.63
N THR A 97 17.88 -21.83 -3.24
CA THR A 97 18.40 -22.89 -4.12
C THR A 97 19.42 -23.71 -3.35
N THR A 98 19.21 -25.01 -3.31
CA THR A 98 20.17 -25.96 -2.74
C THR A 98 20.63 -26.89 -3.86
N GLU A 99 21.92 -27.15 -3.89
CA GLU A 99 22.47 -28.20 -4.77
C GLU A 99 21.95 -29.56 -4.32
N SER A 100 21.55 -30.41 -5.26
CA SER A 100 21.24 -31.79 -4.91
C SER A 100 22.47 -32.46 -4.31
N PRO A 101 22.31 -33.45 -3.41
CA PRO A 101 23.46 -34.16 -2.83
C PRO A 101 24.40 -34.78 -3.86
N GLU A 102 23.94 -35.01 -5.08
CA GLU A 102 24.68 -35.59 -6.19
C GLU A 102 25.57 -34.58 -6.92
N ASP A 103 25.19 -33.25 -6.86
CA ASP A 103 25.85 -32.18 -7.62
C ASP A 103 26.58 -31.15 -6.77
N ARG A 104 26.87 -31.45 -5.50
CA ARG A 104 27.49 -30.49 -4.56
C ARG A 104 28.84 -29.93 -5.00
N SER A 105 29.42 -30.44 -6.08
CA SER A 105 30.71 -30.01 -6.62
C SER A 105 30.58 -28.90 -7.67
N SER A 106 29.39 -28.62 -8.21
CA SER A 106 29.25 -27.72 -9.36
C SER A 106 29.23 -26.23 -9.00
N GLY A 107 28.81 -25.85 -7.77
CA GLY A 107 28.71 -24.46 -7.36
C GLY A 107 27.78 -23.60 -8.22
N ALA A 108 26.91 -24.24 -9.02
CA ALA A 108 26.07 -23.59 -10.01
C ALA A 108 24.79 -22.98 -9.42
N CYS A 109 24.41 -23.36 -8.20
CA CYS A 109 23.20 -22.85 -7.54
C CYS A 109 23.50 -21.55 -6.81
N THR A 110 23.08 -20.42 -7.34
CA THR A 110 23.17 -19.13 -6.66
C THR A 110 21.93 -18.89 -5.79
N ASN A 111 22.15 -18.64 -4.50
CA ASN A 111 21.07 -18.30 -3.56
C ASN A 111 20.24 -17.11 -4.05
N GLY A 112 18.95 -17.29 -4.15
CA GLY A 112 17.98 -16.20 -4.31
C GLY A 112 17.73 -15.70 -5.74
N THR A 113 18.46 -16.16 -6.74
CA THR A 113 18.16 -15.88 -8.14
C THR A 113 17.77 -17.18 -8.82
N TRP A 114 16.47 -17.34 -9.07
CA TRP A 114 16.02 -18.40 -9.93
C TRP A 114 16.19 -17.96 -11.39
N ASP A 115 17.17 -18.56 -12.06
CA ASP A 115 17.19 -18.66 -13.51
C ASP A 115 16.71 -20.08 -13.83
N PRO A 116 15.59 -20.26 -14.61
CA PRO A 116 15.09 -21.58 -14.98
C PRO A 116 16.13 -22.42 -15.75
N ILE A 117 17.22 -21.84 -16.12
CA ILE A 117 18.34 -22.44 -16.81
C ILE A 117 19.63 -22.18 -16.02
N SER A 118 19.69 -22.62 -14.76
CA SER A 118 21.00 -22.75 -14.14
C SER A 118 21.71 -23.91 -14.82
N LEU A 119 22.64 -23.58 -15.70
CA LEU A 119 23.58 -24.54 -16.26
C LEU A 119 24.62 -24.84 -15.18
N ASP A 120 24.95 -26.11 -14.96
CA ASP A 120 26.12 -26.50 -14.20
C ASP A 120 27.42 -26.02 -14.84
N SER A 121 28.56 -26.30 -14.22
CA SER A 121 29.89 -25.92 -14.74
C SER A 121 30.19 -26.50 -16.15
N ASP A 122 29.50 -27.54 -16.54
CA ASP A 122 29.67 -28.25 -17.79
C ASP A 122 28.63 -27.83 -18.86
N GLY A 123 27.73 -26.90 -18.55
CA GLY A 123 26.68 -26.38 -19.44
C GLY A 123 25.44 -27.26 -19.53
N GLU A 124 25.34 -28.27 -18.68
CA GLU A 124 24.13 -29.09 -18.52
C GLU A 124 23.18 -28.45 -17.54
N ALA A 125 21.87 -28.75 -17.65
CA ALA A 125 20.87 -28.28 -16.73
C ALA A 125 21.13 -28.85 -15.31
N GLY A 126 21.55 -28.00 -14.41
CA GLY A 126 21.87 -28.39 -13.04
C GLY A 126 20.62 -28.82 -12.26
N THR A 127 20.81 -29.73 -11.34
CA THR A 127 19.76 -30.21 -10.41
C THR A 127 19.66 -29.33 -9.16
N CYS A 128 19.44 -28.01 -9.34
CA CYS A 128 19.16 -27.13 -8.24
C CYS A 128 17.75 -27.38 -7.73
N VAL A 129 17.61 -27.74 -6.47
CA VAL A 129 16.32 -27.85 -5.81
C VAL A 129 15.92 -26.46 -5.33
N LEU A 130 14.83 -25.95 -5.87
CA LEU A 130 14.22 -24.70 -5.43
C LEU A 130 13.29 -24.99 -4.25
N THR A 131 13.53 -24.32 -3.13
CA THR A 131 12.65 -24.37 -1.96
C THR A 131 12.22 -22.97 -1.58
N TRP A 132 11.12 -22.86 -0.85
CA TRP A 132 10.47 -21.62 -0.48
C TRP A 132 10.48 -21.41 1.02
N THR A 133 10.77 -20.18 1.42
CA THR A 133 10.58 -19.67 2.78
C THR A 133 9.65 -18.48 2.74
N VAL A 134 8.75 -18.35 3.71
CA VAL A 134 7.83 -17.24 3.83
C VAL A 134 8.04 -16.53 5.16
N PRO A 135 8.75 -15.38 5.19
CA PRO A 135 8.90 -14.57 6.40
C PRO A 135 7.55 -14.25 7.04
N GLY A 136 7.49 -14.21 8.35
CA GLY A 136 6.24 -13.98 9.07
C GLY A 136 5.34 -15.20 9.18
N THR A 137 5.84 -16.40 8.83
CA THR A 137 5.11 -17.67 8.97
C THR A 137 6.02 -18.79 9.46
N ASN A 138 5.45 -19.97 9.65
CA ASN A 138 6.20 -21.20 9.95
C ASN A 138 6.64 -21.98 8.70
N VAL A 139 6.48 -21.39 7.51
CA VAL A 139 6.86 -22.00 6.23
C VAL A 139 8.36 -21.76 5.98
N TYR A 140 9.13 -22.83 5.99
CA TYR A 140 10.58 -22.77 5.84
C TYR A 140 11.10 -23.92 5.00
N ASN A 141 11.83 -23.63 3.92
CA ASN A 141 12.47 -24.61 3.02
C ASN A 141 11.50 -25.72 2.52
N VAL A 142 10.34 -25.31 2.00
CA VAL A 142 9.33 -26.22 1.48
C VAL A 142 9.32 -26.20 -0.06
N ASP A 143 8.94 -27.32 -0.68
CA ASP A 143 8.80 -27.41 -2.15
C ASP A 143 7.62 -26.59 -2.66
N ASN A 144 6.52 -26.54 -1.91
CA ASN A 144 5.32 -25.77 -2.22
C ASN A 144 4.79 -25.10 -0.95
N ILE A 145 4.33 -23.87 -1.11
CA ILE A 145 3.82 -23.06 0.00
C ILE A 145 2.40 -23.48 0.32
N THR A 146 2.16 -23.85 1.57
CA THR A 146 0.82 -24.01 2.15
C THR A 146 0.75 -23.23 3.45
N VAL A 147 -0.09 -22.21 3.50
CA VAL A 147 -0.27 -21.36 4.67
C VAL A 147 -1.71 -20.85 4.76
N GLU A 148 -2.22 -20.74 5.95
CA GLU A 148 -3.47 -20.08 6.27
C GLU A 148 -3.14 -18.83 7.09
N LEU A 149 -3.62 -17.68 6.61
CA LEU A 149 -3.41 -16.39 7.26
C LEU A 149 -4.76 -15.92 7.83
N ASP A 150 -4.71 -15.33 9.02
CA ASP A 150 -5.87 -14.74 9.70
C ASP A 150 -6.34 -13.43 9.01
N TYR A 151 -6.25 -13.41 7.69
CA TYR A 151 -6.72 -12.33 6.83
C TYR A 151 -8.22 -12.50 6.65
N ILE A 152 -8.99 -11.57 7.25
CA ILE A 152 -10.44 -11.65 7.28
C ILE A 152 -11.02 -11.33 5.90
N CYS A 153 -11.45 -12.37 5.22
CA CYS A 153 -12.23 -12.27 4.01
C CYS A 153 -13.72 -12.03 4.30
N HIS A 154 -14.46 -11.61 3.30
CA HIS A 154 -15.92 -11.59 3.34
C HIS A 154 -16.45 -12.96 3.80
N SER A 155 -17.33 -13.00 4.75
CA SER A 155 -17.89 -14.23 5.36
C SER A 155 -17.10 -14.88 6.52
N GLY A 156 -16.05 -14.24 7.04
CA GLY A 156 -15.29 -14.77 8.18
C GLY A 156 -14.45 -16.03 7.85
N ILE A 157 -14.07 -16.18 6.59
CA ILE A 157 -13.17 -17.24 6.12
C ILE A 157 -11.76 -16.65 6.05
N ASN A 158 -10.77 -17.38 6.54
CA ASN A 158 -9.36 -17.01 6.44
C ASN A 158 -8.82 -17.18 5.02
N LEU A 159 -7.84 -16.35 4.65
CA LEU A 159 -7.13 -16.50 3.38
C LEU A 159 -6.26 -17.77 3.41
N ARG A 160 -6.54 -18.69 2.51
CA ARG A 160 -5.86 -19.96 2.41
C ARG A 160 -5.08 -20.08 1.10
N ILE A 161 -3.81 -20.36 1.22
CA ILE A 161 -2.89 -20.61 0.13
C ILE A 161 -2.49 -22.08 0.24
N GLU A 162 -2.80 -22.87 -0.79
CA GLU A 162 -2.56 -24.32 -0.75
C GLU A 162 -1.70 -24.74 -1.94
N ASN A 163 -0.65 -25.49 -1.63
CA ASN A 163 0.22 -26.13 -2.61
C ASN A 163 0.68 -25.17 -3.73
N TRP A 164 1.04 -23.96 -3.33
CA TRP A 164 1.43 -22.90 -4.27
C TRP A 164 2.92 -22.96 -4.55
N ASP A 165 3.25 -23.07 -5.84
CA ASP A 165 4.59 -22.88 -6.37
C ASP A 165 4.67 -21.49 -7.02
N PRO A 166 5.41 -20.54 -6.42
CA PRO A 166 5.54 -19.19 -6.94
C PRO A 166 6.23 -19.09 -8.31
N GLY A 167 7.06 -20.06 -8.66
CA GLY A 167 7.89 -20.03 -9.86
C GLY A 167 9.13 -19.12 -9.73
N HIS A 168 9.08 -18.04 -8.97
CA HIS A 168 10.19 -17.16 -8.62
C HIS A 168 9.90 -16.40 -7.34
N ALA A 169 10.93 -15.84 -6.70
CA ALA A 169 10.77 -15.00 -5.50
C ALA A 169 9.92 -13.75 -5.80
N GLY A 170 9.10 -13.34 -4.84
CA GLY A 170 8.26 -12.15 -4.97
C GLY A 170 7.12 -12.08 -3.96
N TYR A 171 6.35 -11.01 -4.05
CA TYR A 171 5.20 -10.78 -3.16
C TYR A 171 3.92 -11.37 -3.73
N LEU A 172 3.16 -11.98 -2.85
CA LEU A 172 1.77 -12.33 -3.08
C LEU A 172 0.91 -11.18 -2.57
N THR A 173 -0.05 -10.73 -3.38
CA THR A 173 -0.85 -9.54 -3.12
C THR A 173 -2.35 -9.82 -3.18
N THR A 174 -3.15 -9.00 -2.50
CA THR A 174 -4.61 -8.96 -2.65
C THR A 174 -5.12 -7.54 -2.34
N GLY A 175 -6.26 -7.19 -2.91
CA GLY A 175 -6.95 -5.99 -2.49
C GLY A 175 -7.71 -6.20 -1.18
N ASP A 176 -7.90 -5.13 -0.43
CA ASP A 176 -8.56 -5.18 0.88
C ASP A 176 -10.09 -5.29 0.78
N ASN A 177 -10.67 -4.99 -0.38
CA ASN A 177 -12.12 -5.02 -0.57
C ASN A 177 -12.64 -6.46 -0.69
N PRO A 178 -13.31 -6.98 0.34
CA PRO A 178 -13.76 -8.37 0.35
C PRO A 178 -14.85 -8.67 -0.69
N VAL A 179 -15.56 -7.64 -1.15
CA VAL A 179 -16.61 -7.79 -2.16
C VAL A 179 -16.02 -8.05 -3.55
N THR A 180 -14.91 -7.36 -3.88
CA THR A 180 -14.27 -7.47 -5.22
C THR A 180 -13.28 -8.62 -5.30
N ASN A 181 -12.60 -8.98 -4.21
CA ASN A 181 -11.54 -9.99 -4.23
C ASN A 181 -12.01 -11.42 -3.92
N GLY A 182 -13.19 -11.59 -3.34
CA GLY A 182 -13.74 -12.92 -3.05
C GLY A 182 -12.83 -13.84 -2.23
N CYS A 183 -11.92 -13.26 -1.40
CA CYS A 183 -10.90 -13.99 -0.65
C CYS A 183 -9.87 -14.72 -1.53
N ASN A 184 -9.52 -14.11 -2.64
CA ASN A 184 -8.50 -14.59 -3.56
C ASN A 184 -7.28 -13.68 -3.51
N TYR A 185 -6.14 -14.22 -3.84
CA TYR A 185 -4.92 -13.45 -4.09
C TYR A 185 -4.66 -13.29 -5.59
N ASP A 186 -3.98 -12.23 -5.96
CA ASP A 186 -3.80 -11.84 -7.36
C ASP A 186 -3.09 -12.91 -8.20
N GLN A 187 -2.17 -13.66 -7.59
CA GLN A 187 -1.33 -14.68 -8.22
C GLN A 187 -1.97 -16.08 -8.28
N LYS A 188 -3.25 -16.19 -7.88
CA LYS A 188 -3.94 -17.51 -7.86
C LYS A 188 -4.20 -18.11 -9.24
N GLY A 189 -4.01 -17.32 -10.29
CA GLY A 189 -4.33 -17.66 -11.67
C GLY A 189 -5.71 -17.17 -12.09
N VAL A 190 -5.82 -16.75 -13.34
CA VAL A 190 -7.01 -16.05 -13.89
C VAL A 190 -8.30 -16.88 -13.74
N HIS A 191 -8.22 -18.18 -13.97
CA HIS A 191 -9.38 -19.09 -13.87
C HIS A 191 -9.89 -19.27 -12.44
N TYR A 192 -9.09 -18.92 -11.45
CA TYR A 192 -9.39 -19.06 -10.01
C TYR A 192 -9.65 -17.73 -9.32
N GLY A 193 -9.82 -16.65 -10.09
CA GLY A 193 -10.11 -15.33 -9.57
C GLY A 193 -8.87 -14.46 -9.29
N GLY A 194 -7.69 -14.88 -9.75
CA GLY A 194 -6.50 -14.05 -9.76
C GLY A 194 -6.52 -13.00 -10.87
N LEU A 195 -5.56 -12.08 -10.85
CA LEU A 195 -5.46 -11.02 -11.84
C LEU A 195 -4.81 -11.51 -13.15
N ALA A 196 -5.13 -10.79 -14.23
CA ALA A 196 -4.48 -10.92 -15.52
C ALA A 196 -3.73 -9.64 -15.90
N ASP A 197 -2.64 -9.80 -16.66
CA ASP A 197 -1.98 -8.70 -17.35
C ASP A 197 -2.74 -8.29 -18.63
N GLU A 198 -2.27 -7.28 -19.35
CA GLU A 198 -2.88 -6.79 -20.59
C GLU A 198 -2.95 -7.84 -21.72
N ASN A 199 -2.13 -8.88 -21.65
CA ASN A 199 -2.09 -9.99 -22.62
C ASN A 199 -2.97 -11.18 -22.18
N GLY A 200 -3.62 -11.09 -21.02
CA GLY A 200 -4.45 -12.15 -20.44
C GLY A 200 -3.66 -13.22 -19.70
N ASN A 201 -2.35 -13.04 -19.48
CA ASN A 201 -1.56 -13.96 -18.68
C ASN A 201 -1.81 -13.75 -17.19
N ALA A 202 -1.75 -14.83 -16.41
CA ALA A 202 -1.82 -14.74 -14.96
C ALA A 202 -0.71 -13.84 -14.40
N VAL A 203 -1.05 -13.02 -13.41
CA VAL A 203 -0.05 -12.21 -12.70
C VAL A 203 0.81 -13.14 -11.84
N MET A 204 2.11 -13.01 -12.00
CA MET A 204 3.11 -13.76 -11.25
C MET A 204 3.43 -13.04 -9.93
N PRO A 205 4.10 -13.70 -8.95
CA PRO A 205 4.57 -13.04 -7.74
C PRO A 205 5.31 -11.74 -8.06
N VAL A 206 5.00 -10.67 -7.33
CA VAL A 206 5.55 -9.34 -7.64
C VAL A 206 7.02 -9.28 -7.30
N ARG A 207 7.86 -9.18 -8.30
CA ARG A 207 9.33 -9.05 -8.17
C ARG A 207 9.69 -7.66 -7.68
N ASP A 208 10.87 -7.53 -7.06
CA ASP A 208 11.35 -6.24 -6.57
C ASP A 208 11.52 -5.20 -7.71
N ASP A 209 11.90 -5.63 -8.91
CA ASP A 209 12.04 -4.78 -10.11
C ASP A 209 10.70 -4.38 -10.76
N TRP A 210 9.58 -4.98 -10.37
CA TRP A 210 8.24 -4.59 -10.80
C TRP A 210 7.56 -3.61 -9.84
N LEU A 211 8.17 -3.36 -8.69
CA LEU A 211 7.66 -2.41 -7.70
C LEU A 211 7.84 -0.97 -8.17
N ILE A 212 6.76 -0.22 -8.15
CA ILE A 212 6.77 1.23 -8.34
C ILE A 212 7.01 1.92 -7.00
N GLY A 213 6.49 1.36 -5.92
CA GLY A 213 6.72 1.82 -4.57
C GLY A 213 5.71 1.30 -3.55
N VAL A 214 5.78 1.85 -2.35
CA VAL A 214 4.90 1.56 -1.23
C VAL A 214 3.91 2.72 -1.07
N ALA A 215 2.64 2.42 -0.84
CA ALA A 215 1.65 3.43 -0.52
C ALA A 215 2.00 4.11 0.81
N GLY A 216 2.18 5.41 0.76
CA GLY A 216 2.45 6.26 1.91
C GLY A 216 1.17 6.92 2.43
N ALA A 217 1.30 8.17 2.90
CA ALA A 217 0.13 8.94 3.33
C ALA A 217 -0.84 9.20 2.17
N GLU A 218 -2.11 9.26 2.49
CA GLU A 218 -3.17 9.63 1.55
C GLU A 218 -3.66 11.06 1.77
N ILE A 219 -4.14 11.67 0.71
CA ILE A 219 -4.92 12.91 0.76
C ILE A 219 -6.32 12.53 0.25
N PRO A 220 -7.28 12.36 1.17
CA PRO A 220 -8.59 11.85 0.83
C PRO A 220 -9.34 12.74 -0.17
N TRP A 221 -10.05 12.13 -1.10
CA TRP A 221 -11.01 12.72 -2.05
C TRP A 221 -10.43 13.73 -3.05
N VAL A 222 -9.21 14.23 -2.87
CA VAL A 222 -8.61 15.27 -3.75
C VAL A 222 -8.43 14.79 -5.18
N GLY A 223 -8.10 13.52 -5.36
CA GLY A 223 -7.98 12.90 -6.68
C GLY A 223 -9.30 12.80 -7.45
N SER A 224 -10.46 12.88 -6.76
CA SER A 224 -11.79 12.87 -7.39
C SER A 224 -11.94 13.96 -8.44
N VAL A 225 -11.29 15.12 -8.25
CA VAL A 225 -11.28 16.21 -9.25
C VAL A 225 -10.64 15.76 -10.55
N LYS A 226 -9.51 15.02 -10.50
CA LYS A 226 -8.88 14.44 -11.69
C LYS A 226 -9.81 13.43 -12.37
N LEU A 227 -10.45 12.54 -11.58
CA LEU A 227 -11.33 11.52 -12.12
C LEU A 227 -12.57 12.12 -12.81
N ALA A 228 -13.11 13.23 -12.28
CA ALA A 228 -14.19 13.98 -12.92
C ALA A 228 -13.78 14.53 -14.29
N LEU A 229 -12.54 15.01 -14.43
CA LEU A 229 -12.02 15.56 -15.68
C LEU A 229 -11.62 14.47 -16.69
N SER A 230 -11.34 13.25 -16.25
CA SER A 230 -10.95 12.12 -17.10
C SER A 230 -12.10 11.15 -17.45
N SER A 231 -13.35 11.53 -17.18
CA SER A 231 -14.55 10.70 -17.42
C SER A 231 -14.66 9.42 -16.58
N ASN A 232 -13.87 9.28 -15.53
CA ASN A 232 -13.87 8.14 -14.60
C ASN A 232 -14.61 8.46 -13.28
N SER A 233 -15.46 9.47 -13.27
CA SER A 233 -16.17 9.94 -12.07
C SER A 233 -17.15 8.92 -11.50
N GLU A 234 -17.60 7.95 -12.30
CA GLU A 234 -18.55 6.90 -11.88
C GLU A 234 -17.96 5.96 -10.84
N GLN A 235 -16.62 5.87 -10.75
CA GLN A 235 -15.92 5.01 -9.79
C GLN A 235 -15.79 5.64 -8.40
N VAL A 236 -15.99 6.97 -8.32
CA VAL A 236 -15.88 7.69 -7.05
C VAL A 236 -17.18 7.55 -6.25
N PRO A 237 -17.14 7.06 -5.00
CA PRO A 237 -18.32 6.99 -4.15
C PRO A 237 -19.00 8.35 -4.01
N GLY A 238 -20.32 8.38 -4.03
CA GLY A 238 -21.08 9.64 -3.91
C GLY A 238 -20.79 10.40 -2.61
N ALA A 239 -20.51 9.67 -1.53
CA ALA A 239 -20.11 10.22 -0.24
C ALA A 239 -18.76 10.98 -0.32
N SER A 240 -17.82 10.53 -1.16
CA SER A 240 -16.52 11.19 -1.34
C SER A 240 -16.64 12.60 -1.88
N TRP A 241 -17.58 12.85 -2.79
CA TRP A 241 -17.89 14.20 -3.30
C TRP A 241 -18.41 15.13 -2.21
N THR A 242 -19.32 14.62 -1.39
CA THR A 242 -19.85 15.40 -0.24
C THR A 242 -18.75 15.71 0.77
N LYS A 243 -17.91 14.73 1.09
CA LYS A 243 -16.78 14.88 2.02
C LYS A 243 -15.73 15.87 1.46
N LEU A 244 -15.40 15.80 0.17
CA LEU A 244 -14.51 16.76 -0.50
C LEU A 244 -15.06 18.19 -0.40
N PHE A 245 -16.34 18.39 -0.70
CA PHE A 245 -16.96 19.71 -0.66
C PHE A 245 -17.00 20.29 0.76
N VAL A 246 -17.39 19.48 1.75
CA VAL A 246 -17.37 19.88 3.16
C VAL A 246 -15.96 20.24 3.62
N SER A 247 -14.98 19.41 3.28
CA SER A 247 -13.57 19.67 3.62
C SER A 247 -13.05 20.97 3.02
N ALA A 248 -13.40 21.25 1.77
CA ALA A 248 -13.04 22.51 1.11
C ALA A 248 -13.66 23.73 1.84
N ILE A 249 -14.93 23.64 2.24
CA ILE A 249 -15.60 24.72 3.01
C ILE A 249 -14.90 24.92 4.35
N VAL A 250 -14.58 23.84 5.07
CA VAL A 250 -13.90 23.93 6.37
C VAL A 250 -12.53 24.58 6.20
N ILE A 251 -11.73 24.16 5.24
CA ILE A 251 -10.39 24.73 4.97
C ILE A 251 -10.49 26.23 4.67
N LEU A 252 -11.46 26.65 3.85
CA LEU A 252 -11.67 28.05 3.51
C LEU A 252 -12.19 28.88 4.70
N ALA A 253 -12.90 28.25 5.65
CA ALA A 253 -13.40 28.93 6.86
C ALA A 253 -12.31 29.12 7.93
N ILE A 254 -11.25 28.30 7.94
CA ILE A 254 -10.20 28.37 8.96
C ILE A 254 -9.59 29.77 9.12
N PRO A 255 -9.16 30.49 8.05
CA PRO A 255 -8.58 31.82 8.18
C PRO A 255 -9.55 32.83 8.83
N ALA A 256 -10.81 32.82 8.40
CA ALA A 256 -11.83 33.71 8.93
C ALA A 256 -12.16 33.43 10.41
N LEU A 257 -12.21 32.16 10.78
CA LEU A 257 -12.38 31.74 12.19
C LEU A 257 -11.16 32.12 13.03
N TRP A 258 -9.96 31.89 12.50
CA TRP A 258 -8.71 32.26 13.16
C TRP A 258 -8.64 33.77 13.42
N GLU A 259 -8.93 34.61 12.43
CA GLU A 259 -8.98 36.05 12.61
C GLU A 259 -9.98 36.48 13.69
N ARG A 260 -11.18 35.87 13.74
CA ARG A 260 -12.16 36.20 14.77
C ARG A 260 -11.67 35.82 16.15
N ILE A 261 -11.07 34.63 16.30
CA ILE A 261 -10.52 34.15 17.59
C ILE A 261 -9.35 35.05 18.01
N ALA A 262 -8.39 35.30 17.08
CA ALA A 262 -7.24 36.15 17.35
C ALA A 262 -7.64 37.57 17.76
N ARG A 263 -8.58 38.21 17.06
CA ARG A 263 -9.11 39.53 17.45
C ARG A 263 -9.73 39.50 18.83
N LYS A 264 -10.53 38.48 19.15
CA LYS A 264 -11.17 38.37 20.46
C LYS A 264 -10.18 38.14 21.60
N THR A 265 -9.18 37.30 21.38
CA THR A 265 -8.12 37.04 22.37
C THR A 265 -7.19 38.24 22.56
N MET A 266 -6.83 38.93 21.48
CA MET A 266 -6.04 40.16 21.58
C MET A 266 -6.81 41.27 22.27
N ALA A 267 -8.07 41.50 21.93
CA ALA A 267 -8.92 42.51 22.56
C ALA A 267 -9.16 42.25 24.06
N SER A 268 -9.08 40.98 24.49
CA SER A 268 -9.20 40.60 25.90
C SER A 268 -7.89 40.43 26.63
N SER A 269 -6.76 40.71 25.99
CA SER A 269 -5.46 40.64 26.65
C SER A 269 -5.32 41.74 27.70
N PRO A 270 -4.71 41.45 28.86
CA PRO A 270 -4.58 42.45 29.95
C PRO A 270 -3.89 43.73 29.51
N GLU A 271 -2.95 43.63 28.61
CA GLU A 271 -2.16 44.78 28.07
C GLU A 271 -3.02 45.69 27.21
N VAL A 272 -3.86 45.15 26.31
CA VAL A 272 -4.79 45.96 25.48
C VAL A 272 -5.85 46.62 26.32
N VAL A 273 -6.46 45.90 27.28
CA VAL A 273 -7.44 46.46 28.21
C VAL A 273 -6.84 47.55 29.06
N GLN A 274 -5.59 47.44 29.48
CA GLN A 274 -4.90 48.47 30.25
C GLN A 274 -4.57 49.71 29.37
N ALA A 275 -4.09 49.48 28.12
CA ALA A 275 -3.84 50.58 27.19
C ALA A 275 -5.11 51.37 26.83
N GLU A 276 -6.25 50.68 26.63
CA GLU A 276 -7.55 51.35 26.43
C GLU A 276 -7.98 52.18 27.64
N LYS A 277 -7.81 51.68 28.86
CA LYS A 277 -8.13 52.40 30.10
C LYS A 277 -7.22 53.67 30.22
N GLU A 278 -5.94 53.54 29.93
CA GLU A 278 -5.03 54.66 30.00
C GLU A 278 -5.32 55.73 28.92
N HIS A 279 -5.70 55.28 27.72
CA HIS A 279 -6.10 56.18 26.63
C HIS A 279 -7.41 56.91 26.98
N ALA A 280 -8.42 56.19 27.53
CA ALA A 280 -9.68 56.81 27.99
C ALA A 280 -9.49 57.74 29.15
N ALA A 281 -8.52 57.53 30.05
CA ALA A 281 -8.19 58.42 31.13
C ALA A 281 -7.57 59.75 30.60
N ARG A 282 -6.64 59.68 29.64
CA ARG A 282 -6.05 60.87 29.01
C ARG A 282 -7.07 61.76 28.31
N ILE A 283 -8.01 61.18 27.59
CA ILE A 283 -9.06 61.95 26.90
C ILE A 283 -9.94 62.72 27.94
N ARG A 284 -10.18 62.15 29.13
CA ARG A 284 -10.96 62.81 30.18
C ARG A 284 -10.19 63.94 30.90
N GLU A 285 -8.86 63.92 30.85
CA GLU A 285 -8.03 64.97 31.41
C GLU A 285 -7.87 66.16 30.47
N GLU A 286 -8.11 65.96 29.15
CA GLU A 286 -8.04 66.99 28.12
C GLU A 286 -9.38 67.72 27.86
N GLU A 287 -10.51 67.24 28.41
CA GLU A 287 -11.86 67.89 28.44
C GLU A 287 -12.04 68.71 29.70
#